data_3ae80963e7b8d0e7fb32aa1d31ccb651
#
_entry.id   3ae80963e7b8d0e7fb32aa1d31ccb651
#
_cell.length_a   1.000
_cell.length_b   1.000
_cell.length_c   1.000
_cell.angle_alpha   90.00
_cell.angle_beta   90.00
_cell.angle_gamma   90.00
#
_symmetry.space_group_name_H-M   'P 1'
#
loop_
_entity.id
_entity.type
_entity.pdbx_description
1 polymer ?
#
loop_
_entity_poly.entity_id
_entity_poly.type
_entity_poly.pdbx_seq_one_letter_code
_entity_poly.pdbx_strand_id
1 'polypeptide(L)'
;MSIVKIGNSILTTPCSKLTEDNYTKYLSKFLMRSIPYRKHGQGIASNQVNLPYRICSVKIGEIWKTFINPEIIKYYGESFINNERCLSIPNKDFNVKRYKSVDIVYRDTKYRAQRATYNALTAIVLQHELDHLDGVLISMKNN
;
A
#
# COMPACT_ATOMS: atom_id res chain seq x y z
N MET A 1 11.32 1.46 15.92
CA MET A 1 11.03 2.37 14.79
C MET A 1 9.57 2.76 14.80
N SER A 2 9.26 4.03 14.58
CA SER A 2 7.88 4.54 14.51
C SER A 2 7.38 4.60 13.08
N ILE A 3 6.06 4.60 12.91
CA ILE A 3 5.43 4.93 11.63
C ILE A 3 5.79 6.37 11.24
N VAL A 4 6.18 6.55 9.99
CA VAL A 4 6.48 7.88 9.43
C VAL A 4 5.18 8.68 9.34
N LYS A 5 5.21 9.93 9.78
CA LYS A 5 4.04 10.81 9.83
C LYS A 5 4.06 11.84 8.70
N ILE A 6 2.87 12.33 8.39
CA ILE A 6 2.68 13.41 7.42
C ILE A 6 3.63 14.58 7.73
N GLY A 7 4.17 15.19 6.69
CA GLY A 7 5.22 16.21 6.78
C GLY A 7 6.60 15.68 6.44
N ASN A 8 6.81 14.36 6.52
CA ASN A 8 8.06 13.74 6.10
C ASN A 8 8.02 13.51 4.58
N SER A 9 9.05 13.97 3.87
CA SER A 9 9.10 13.95 2.41
C SER A 9 9.06 12.56 1.79
N ILE A 10 9.42 11.51 2.53
CA ILE A 10 9.36 10.14 2.01
C ILE A 10 7.92 9.74 1.63
N LEU A 11 6.92 10.29 2.33
CA LEU A 11 5.51 9.98 2.08
C LEU A 11 4.98 10.62 0.80
N THR A 12 5.64 11.64 0.29
CA THR A 12 5.25 12.35 -0.93
C THR A 12 6.21 12.14 -2.09
N THR A 13 7.16 11.23 -1.94
CA THR A 13 8.11 10.85 -2.98
C THR A 13 7.73 9.46 -3.52
N PRO A 14 7.54 9.32 -4.85
CA PRO A 14 7.25 7.99 -5.40
C PRO A 14 8.34 6.98 -5.06
N CYS A 15 7.93 5.80 -4.66
CA CYS A 15 8.83 4.70 -4.33
C CYS A 15 9.42 4.07 -5.59
N SER A 16 10.67 3.61 -5.49
CA SER A 16 11.37 2.96 -6.58
C SER A 16 11.03 1.47 -6.67
N LYS A 17 11.03 0.94 -7.88
CA LYS A 17 10.85 -0.50 -8.09
C LYS A 17 12.06 -1.26 -7.55
N LEU A 18 11.81 -2.46 -7.06
CA LEU A 18 12.84 -3.42 -6.69
C LEU A 18 13.21 -4.27 -7.89
N THR A 19 14.45 -4.75 -7.90
CA THR A 19 14.98 -5.67 -8.90
C THR A 19 15.10 -7.06 -8.32
N GLU A 20 15.31 -8.06 -9.19
CA GLU A 20 15.57 -9.43 -8.74
C GLU A 20 16.82 -9.51 -7.84
N ASP A 21 17.80 -8.63 -8.10
CA ASP A 21 19.06 -8.62 -7.33
C ASP A 21 18.90 -8.03 -5.92
N ASN A 22 17.98 -7.09 -5.72
CA ASN A 22 17.89 -6.38 -4.44
C ASN A 22 16.61 -6.63 -3.64
N TYR A 23 15.61 -7.32 -4.19
CA TYR A 23 14.31 -7.45 -3.53
C TYR A 23 14.39 -8.16 -2.18
N THR A 24 15.23 -9.18 -2.06
CA THR A 24 15.35 -9.99 -0.83
C THR A 24 15.77 -9.13 0.36
N LYS A 25 16.75 -8.26 0.15
CA LYS A 25 17.26 -7.35 1.19
C LYS A 25 16.15 -6.41 1.70
N TYR A 26 15.45 -5.77 0.78
CA TYR A 26 14.44 -4.78 1.17
C TYR A 26 13.12 -5.40 1.60
N LEU A 27 12.77 -6.56 1.07
CA LEU A 27 11.64 -7.35 1.58
C LEU A 27 11.85 -7.71 3.06
N SER A 28 13.04 -8.19 3.40
CA SER A 28 13.39 -8.53 4.78
C SER A 28 13.27 -7.31 5.71
N LYS A 29 13.81 -6.17 5.29
CA LYS A 29 13.69 -4.92 6.06
C LYS A 29 12.25 -4.47 6.21
N PHE A 30 11.47 -4.53 5.13
CA PHE A 30 10.06 -4.16 5.14
C PHE A 30 9.27 -5.03 6.12
N LEU A 31 9.43 -6.35 6.05
CA LEU A 31 8.71 -7.25 6.95
C LEU A 31 9.09 -7.01 8.41
N MET A 32 10.38 -6.87 8.70
CA MET A 32 10.86 -6.60 10.06
C MET A 32 10.24 -5.31 10.63
N ARG A 33 10.17 -4.25 9.82
CA ARG A 33 9.65 -2.95 10.25
C ARG A 33 8.13 -2.87 10.27
N SER A 34 7.45 -3.58 9.38
CA SER A 34 6.00 -3.45 9.19
C SER A 34 5.17 -4.42 10.04
N ILE A 35 5.66 -5.62 10.32
CA ILE A 35 4.91 -6.63 11.08
C ILE A 35 4.38 -6.10 12.42
N PRO A 36 5.15 -5.34 13.23
CA PRO A 36 4.63 -4.80 14.50
C PRO A 36 3.40 -3.90 14.35
N TYR A 37 3.17 -3.32 13.18
CA TYR A 37 2.04 -2.41 12.95
C TYR A 37 0.80 -3.08 12.36
N ARG A 38 0.87 -4.37 12.02
CA ARG A 38 -0.25 -5.09 11.42
C ARG A 38 -1.51 -5.09 12.29
N LYS A 39 -1.35 -5.03 13.60
CA LYS A 39 -2.47 -4.98 14.56
C LYS A 39 -3.25 -3.66 14.52
N HIS A 40 -2.74 -2.64 13.84
CA HIS A 40 -3.33 -1.29 13.83
C HIS A 40 -4.08 -0.97 12.54
N GLY A 41 -4.15 -1.87 11.57
CA GLY A 41 -4.83 -1.58 10.32
C GLY A 41 -4.95 -2.78 9.39
N GLN A 42 -5.40 -2.50 8.16
CA GLN A 42 -5.64 -3.52 7.13
C GLN A 42 -4.52 -3.55 6.08
N GLY A 43 -3.63 -2.58 6.08
CA GLY A 43 -2.54 -2.51 5.12
C GLY A 43 -1.44 -1.59 5.59
N ILE A 44 -0.25 -1.73 4.99
CA ILE A 44 0.90 -0.90 5.28
C ILE A 44 1.81 -0.83 4.06
N ALA A 45 2.30 0.36 3.75
CA ALA A 45 3.24 0.62 2.65
C ALA A 45 4.65 0.84 3.18
N SER A 46 5.65 0.55 2.35
CA SER A 46 7.06 0.62 2.72
C SER A 46 7.52 2.01 3.16
N ASN A 47 7.03 3.07 2.52
CA ASN A 47 7.43 4.42 2.89
C ASN A 47 6.90 4.84 4.28
N GLN A 48 5.85 4.20 4.77
CA GLN A 48 5.38 4.41 6.14
C GLN A 48 6.35 3.85 7.19
N VAL A 49 7.24 2.94 6.79
CA VAL A 49 8.30 2.39 7.63
C VAL A 49 9.69 2.80 7.12
N ASN A 50 9.75 3.93 6.46
CA ASN A 50 10.97 4.60 6.02
C ASN A 50 11.81 3.80 5.02
N LEU A 51 11.14 3.16 4.08
CA LEU A 51 11.77 2.46 2.95
C LEU A 51 11.22 3.01 1.63
N PRO A 52 12.07 3.55 0.73
CA PRO A 52 11.61 4.19 -0.51
C PRO A 52 11.43 3.20 -1.67
N TYR A 53 10.93 2.00 -1.38
CA TYR A 53 10.78 0.95 -2.40
C TYR A 53 9.33 0.48 -2.47
N ARG A 54 8.93 0.00 -3.66
CA ARG A 54 7.55 -0.41 -3.92
C ARG A 54 7.26 -1.78 -3.31
N ILE A 55 6.94 -1.78 -2.01
CA ILE A 55 6.45 -2.97 -1.28
C ILE A 55 5.29 -2.53 -0.40
N CYS A 56 4.23 -3.31 -0.38
CA CYS A 56 3.15 -3.14 0.59
C CYS A 56 2.63 -4.50 1.04
N SER A 57 1.94 -4.52 2.16
CA SER A 57 1.23 -5.69 2.66
C SER A 57 -0.22 -5.33 2.94
N VAL A 58 -1.12 -6.24 2.62
CA VAL A 58 -2.56 -6.07 2.81
C VAL A 58 -3.12 -7.31 3.48
N LYS A 59 -3.99 -7.11 4.46
CA LYS A 59 -4.70 -8.19 5.14
C LYS A 59 -5.88 -8.64 4.27
N ILE A 60 -5.88 -9.92 3.90
CA ILE A 60 -6.93 -10.53 3.09
C ILE A 60 -7.53 -11.66 3.92
N GLY A 61 -8.74 -11.44 4.45
CA GLY A 61 -9.31 -12.33 5.45
C GLY A 61 -8.43 -12.30 6.71
N GLU A 62 -7.89 -13.45 7.10
CA GLU A 62 -7.01 -13.57 8.26
C GLU A 62 -5.52 -13.61 7.89
N ILE A 63 -5.19 -13.48 6.59
CA ILE A 63 -3.83 -13.67 6.09
C ILE A 63 -3.30 -12.35 5.55
N TRP A 64 -2.05 -12.02 5.89
CA TRP A 64 -1.34 -10.89 5.31
C TRP A 64 -0.61 -11.32 4.06
N LYS A 65 -0.81 -10.57 2.98
CA LYS A 65 -0.15 -10.81 1.70
C LYS A 65 0.75 -9.63 1.34
N THR A 66 1.96 -9.92 0.86
CA THR A 66 2.94 -8.91 0.49
C THR A 66 3.07 -8.82 -1.02
N PHE A 67 3.09 -7.59 -1.51
CA PHE A 67 3.14 -7.26 -2.94
C PHE A 67 4.41 -6.47 -3.21
N ILE A 68 5.23 -6.95 -4.15
CA ILE A 68 6.44 -6.28 -4.61
C ILE A 68 6.17 -5.67 -5.99
N ASN A 69 6.54 -4.41 -6.17
CA ASN A 69 6.31 -3.67 -7.41
C ASN A 69 4.86 -3.73 -7.90
N PRO A 70 3.87 -3.53 -7.01
CA PRO A 70 2.47 -3.60 -7.43
C PRO A 70 2.07 -2.43 -8.32
N GLU A 71 1.21 -2.71 -9.31
CA GLU A 71 0.61 -1.71 -10.17
C GLU A 71 -0.84 -2.09 -10.45
N ILE A 72 -1.76 -1.13 -10.36
CA ILE A 72 -3.14 -1.32 -10.79
C ILE A 72 -3.19 -1.07 -12.29
N ILE A 73 -3.64 -2.07 -13.05
CA ILE A 73 -3.72 -1.98 -14.52
C ILE A 73 -5.13 -1.76 -15.02
N LYS A 74 -6.14 -1.98 -14.18
CA LYS A 74 -7.54 -1.75 -14.55
C LYS A 74 -8.39 -1.53 -13.31
N TYR A 75 -9.32 -0.58 -13.44
CA TYR A 75 -10.35 -0.31 -12.44
C TYR A 75 -11.69 -0.71 -13.03
N TYR A 76 -12.57 -1.32 -12.23
CA TYR A 76 -13.87 -1.78 -12.67
C TYR A 76 -15.01 -1.01 -12.03
N GLY A 77 -16.02 -0.72 -12.83
CA GLY A 77 -17.27 -0.14 -12.38
C GLY A 77 -17.17 1.35 -12.04
N GLU A 78 -18.20 1.83 -11.38
CA GLU A 78 -18.27 3.22 -10.94
C GLU A 78 -17.49 3.41 -9.64
N SER A 79 -16.91 4.59 -9.51
CA SER A 79 -16.26 4.96 -8.26
C SER A 79 -17.28 5.33 -7.19
N PHE A 80 -16.86 5.29 -5.95
CA PHE A 80 -17.67 5.70 -4.80
C PHE A 80 -16.77 6.42 -3.80
N ILE A 81 -17.37 7.12 -2.86
CA ILE A 81 -16.65 7.85 -1.81
C ILE A 81 -16.52 6.93 -0.59
N ASN A 82 -15.29 6.71 -0.16
CA ASN A 82 -14.98 5.91 1.02
C ASN A 82 -14.34 6.80 2.09
N ASN A 83 -14.77 6.64 3.34
CA ASN A 83 -14.18 7.35 4.47
C ASN A 83 -12.98 6.54 4.98
N GLU A 84 -11.80 7.16 5.01
CA GLU A 84 -10.55 6.46 5.29
C GLU A 84 -9.70 7.16 6.35
N ARG A 85 -8.94 6.34 7.05
CA ARG A 85 -7.92 6.76 8.01
C ARG A 85 -6.57 6.20 7.62
N CYS A 86 -5.51 6.83 8.11
CA CYS A 86 -4.15 6.39 7.85
C CYS A 86 -3.30 6.58 9.10
N LEU A 87 -2.48 5.59 9.42
CA LEU A 87 -1.56 5.66 10.57
C LEU A 87 -0.58 6.83 10.46
N SER A 88 -0.25 7.24 9.23
CA SER A 88 0.65 8.38 8.98
C SER A 88 -0.03 9.73 9.18
N ILE A 89 -1.36 9.77 9.28
CA ILE A 89 -2.14 10.99 9.53
C ILE A 89 -3.08 10.70 10.72
N PRO A 90 -2.58 10.73 11.95
CA PRO A 90 -3.37 10.32 13.11
C PRO A 90 -4.52 11.29 13.40
N ASN A 91 -5.59 10.75 13.96
CA ASN A 91 -6.76 11.50 14.47
C ASN A 91 -7.55 12.25 13.39
N LYS A 92 -7.40 11.90 12.13
CA LYS A 92 -8.15 12.50 11.02
C LYS A 92 -8.67 11.43 10.09
N ASP A 93 -9.81 11.70 9.48
CA ASP A 93 -10.36 10.86 8.42
C ASP A 93 -10.65 11.73 7.20
N PHE A 94 -10.66 11.10 6.04
CA PHE A 94 -10.84 11.77 4.76
C PHE A 94 -11.78 10.96 3.88
N ASN A 95 -12.55 11.67 3.05
CA ASN A 95 -13.43 11.06 2.06
C ASN A 95 -12.66 10.93 0.74
N VAL A 96 -12.46 9.70 0.30
CA VAL A 96 -11.60 9.40 -0.85
C VAL A 96 -12.37 8.60 -1.89
N LYS A 97 -12.20 8.97 -3.16
CA LYS A 97 -12.79 8.24 -4.28
C LYS A 97 -12.05 6.93 -4.50
N ARG A 98 -12.80 5.82 -4.52
CA ARG A 98 -12.27 4.47 -4.71
C ARG A 98 -13.13 3.68 -5.71
N TYR A 99 -12.55 2.61 -6.24
CA TYR A 99 -13.26 1.64 -7.08
C TYR A 99 -13.45 0.33 -6.33
N LYS A 100 -14.52 -0.39 -6.63
CA LYS A 100 -14.86 -1.65 -5.92
C LYS A 100 -14.03 -2.84 -6.35
N SER A 101 -13.44 -2.78 -7.55
CA SER A 101 -12.64 -3.88 -8.09
C SER A 101 -11.47 -3.34 -8.89
N VAL A 102 -10.34 -4.03 -8.80
CA VAL A 102 -9.12 -3.67 -9.53
C VAL A 102 -8.39 -4.91 -10.00
N ASP A 103 -7.75 -4.80 -11.17
CA ASP A 103 -6.74 -5.77 -11.61
C ASP A 103 -5.37 -5.22 -11.25
N ILE A 104 -4.54 -6.07 -10.68
CA ILE A 104 -3.21 -5.71 -10.22
C ILE A 104 -2.18 -6.69 -10.80
N VAL A 105 -1.02 -6.17 -11.20
CA VAL A 105 0.16 -6.97 -11.52
C VAL A 105 1.21 -6.67 -10.46
N TYR A 106 1.96 -7.69 -10.07
CA TYR A 106 2.97 -7.56 -9.01
C TYR A 106 3.94 -8.72 -9.05
N ARG A 107 4.99 -8.63 -8.24
CA ARG A 107 5.89 -9.75 -7.94
C ARG A 107 5.55 -10.27 -6.55
N ASP A 108 5.51 -11.60 -6.39
CA ASP A 108 5.33 -12.23 -5.08
C ASP A 108 6.65 -12.24 -4.29
N THR A 109 6.66 -12.84 -3.11
CA THR A 109 7.84 -12.88 -2.23
C THR A 109 8.99 -13.74 -2.77
N LYS A 110 8.76 -14.48 -3.85
CA LYS A 110 9.79 -15.21 -4.59
C LYS A 110 10.13 -14.52 -5.91
N TYR A 111 9.66 -13.28 -6.08
CA TYR A 111 9.84 -12.44 -7.25
C TYR A 111 9.22 -13.01 -8.52
N ARG A 112 8.22 -13.86 -8.41
CA ARG A 112 7.48 -14.39 -9.56
C ARG A 112 6.40 -13.40 -9.99
N ALA A 113 6.25 -13.24 -11.31
CA ALA A 113 5.23 -12.37 -11.88
C ALA A 113 3.82 -12.93 -11.59
N GLN A 114 2.93 -12.06 -11.09
CA GLN A 114 1.56 -12.42 -10.73
C GLN A 114 0.60 -11.38 -11.28
N ARG A 115 -0.63 -11.83 -11.54
CA ARG A 115 -1.75 -10.97 -11.89
C ARG A 115 -2.97 -11.48 -11.13
N ALA A 116 -3.74 -10.57 -10.58
CA ALA A 116 -4.95 -10.93 -9.83
C ALA A 116 -5.98 -9.81 -9.87
N THR A 117 -7.25 -10.20 -9.72
CA THR A 117 -8.36 -9.27 -9.52
C THR A 117 -8.75 -9.29 -8.05
N TYR A 118 -8.87 -8.11 -7.44
CA TYR A 118 -9.33 -7.98 -6.06
C TYR A 118 -10.58 -7.12 -6.00
N ASN A 119 -11.46 -7.44 -5.06
CA ASN A 119 -12.77 -6.81 -4.93
C ASN A 119 -12.97 -6.29 -3.50
N ALA A 120 -13.98 -5.43 -3.34
CA ALA A 120 -14.48 -4.97 -2.04
C ALA A 120 -13.37 -4.39 -1.17
N LEU A 121 -13.33 -4.75 0.11
CA LEU A 121 -12.36 -4.17 1.07
C LEU A 121 -10.90 -4.35 0.62
N THR A 122 -10.54 -5.51 0.09
CA THR A 122 -9.18 -5.76 -0.39
C THR A 122 -8.80 -4.79 -1.50
N ALA A 123 -9.71 -4.55 -2.46
CA ALA A 123 -9.46 -3.58 -3.54
C ALA A 123 -9.28 -2.17 -3.00
N ILE A 124 -10.09 -1.78 -2.02
CA ILE A 124 -10.01 -0.44 -1.41
C ILE A 124 -8.67 -0.26 -0.71
N VAL A 125 -8.27 -1.23 0.10
CA VAL A 125 -7.01 -1.17 0.84
C VAL A 125 -5.81 -1.16 -0.11
N LEU A 126 -5.85 -1.98 -1.18
CA LEU A 126 -4.79 -1.96 -2.20
C LEU A 126 -4.65 -0.59 -2.85
N GLN A 127 -5.76 0.05 -3.21
CA GLN A 127 -5.71 1.40 -3.80
C GLN A 127 -5.07 2.40 -2.83
N HIS A 128 -5.40 2.32 -1.54
CA HIS A 128 -4.82 3.16 -0.49
C HIS A 128 -3.29 2.93 -0.39
N GLU A 129 -2.85 1.67 -0.33
CA GLU A 129 -1.43 1.36 -0.20
C GLU A 129 -0.64 1.69 -1.46
N LEU A 130 -1.20 1.47 -2.65
CA LEU A 130 -0.53 1.83 -3.89
C LEU A 130 -0.42 3.36 -4.04
N ASP A 131 -1.40 4.11 -3.55
CA ASP A 131 -1.29 5.57 -3.48
C ASP A 131 -0.05 5.96 -2.66
N HIS A 132 0.16 5.34 -1.48
CA HIS A 132 1.36 5.58 -0.69
C HIS A 132 2.64 5.34 -1.50
N LEU A 133 2.70 4.25 -2.26
CA LEU A 133 3.87 3.93 -3.07
C LEU A 133 4.09 4.92 -4.21
N ASP A 134 3.05 5.62 -4.64
CA ASP A 134 3.11 6.68 -5.63
C ASP A 134 3.36 8.07 -5.01
N GLY A 135 3.55 8.14 -3.69
CA GLY A 135 3.74 9.40 -2.96
C GLY A 135 2.47 10.18 -2.75
N VAL A 136 1.32 9.52 -2.73
CA VAL A 136 0.00 10.15 -2.58
C VAL A 136 -0.63 9.76 -1.25
N LEU A 137 -1.01 10.78 -0.47
CA LEU A 137 -1.69 10.61 0.82
C LEU A 137 -3.19 10.85 0.65
N ILE A 138 -4.01 10.23 1.53
CA ILE A 138 -5.46 10.41 1.50
C ILE A 138 -5.87 11.87 1.67
N SER A 139 -5.09 12.68 2.38
CA SER A 139 -5.35 14.12 2.54
C SER A 139 -5.28 14.87 1.21
N MET A 140 -4.51 14.39 0.24
CA MET A 140 -4.39 14.97 -1.11
C MET A 140 -5.58 14.60 -2.00
N LYS A 141 -6.33 13.56 -1.63
CA LYS A 141 -7.46 13.03 -2.39
C LYS A 141 -8.80 13.32 -1.70
N ASN A 142 -8.78 14.10 -0.64
CA ASN A 142 -10.00 14.41 0.10
C ASN A 142 -11.03 15.07 -0.81
N ASN A 143 -12.20 14.49 -0.87
CA ASN A 143 -13.26 14.88 -1.80
C ASN A 143 -14.42 15.55 -1.09
#